data_c53a7b41a170082cd1d3328ebf186ef1
#
_entry.id   c53a7b41a170082cd1d3328ebf186ef1
#
_cell.length_a   1.000
_cell.length_b   1.000
_cell.length_c   1.000
_cell.angle_alpha   90.00
_cell.angle_beta   90.00
_cell.angle_gamma   90.00
#
_symmetry.space_group_name_H-M   'P 1'
#
loop_
_entity.id
_entity.type
_entity.pdbx_description
1 polymer ?
#
loop_
_entity_poly.entity_id
_entity_poly.type
_entity_poly.pdbx_seq_one_letter_code
_entity_poly.pdbx_strand_id
1 'polypeptide(L)'
;SIWKRNYSEPKSSLNELNFKNPNIYIKNLFNYENEKEFKGSSSIDFLNENISFSYNYEDHIIKINSPEKKNNQKIKLNSIIELYPFYFDGEIIFEEKKVSFITDFILNSISNADKKLLKNLNGELKLSLSNLDSKILSNGKISLLINEGQIKTLNSFFEMNKIGIIKSSYSYQIKEGELFFETKNVLNINNHKELARKFQLNLKKVKNIDKIYFDFIRNIDTGDMFLSNIFFNDKQSQNLLEEIIKTNNMLVLKSTLRDILN
;
A
#
# COMPACT_ATOMS: atom_id res chain seq x y z
N SER A 1 18.03 -18.34 6.09
CA SER A 1 16.73 -18.78 6.62
C SER A 1 16.93 -20.04 7.45
N ILE A 2 16.32 -20.07 8.64
CA ILE A 2 16.27 -21.28 9.49
C ILE A 2 14.85 -21.80 9.40
N TRP A 3 14.70 -23.04 8.95
CA TRP A 3 13.42 -23.72 8.91
C TRP A 3 13.43 -24.85 9.93
N LYS A 4 12.47 -24.82 10.87
CA LYS A 4 12.25 -25.90 11.83
C LYS A 4 10.87 -26.49 11.59
N ARG A 5 10.80 -27.81 11.50
CA ARG A 5 9.56 -28.55 11.36
C ARG A 5 9.43 -29.53 12.52
N ASN A 6 8.42 -29.33 13.37
CA ASN A 6 8.10 -30.22 14.47
C ASN A 6 6.78 -30.92 14.17
N TYR A 7 6.79 -32.25 14.21
CA TYR A 7 5.58 -33.07 14.11
C TYR A 7 5.11 -33.38 15.51
N SER A 8 3.93 -32.86 15.91
CA SER A 8 3.33 -33.12 17.22
C SER A 8 2.33 -34.28 17.19
N GLU A 9 1.73 -34.51 16.01
CA GLU A 9 0.79 -35.61 15.76
C GLU A 9 0.82 -36.01 14.27
N PRO A 10 0.30 -37.22 13.89
CA PRO A 10 0.34 -37.67 12.48
C PRO A 10 -0.37 -36.75 11.49
N LYS A 11 -1.24 -35.85 11.96
CA LYS A 11 -2.07 -34.96 11.12
C LYS A 11 -1.80 -33.46 11.32
N SER A 12 -0.84 -33.09 12.16
CA SER A 12 -0.51 -31.67 12.39
C SER A 12 0.99 -31.42 12.33
N SER A 13 1.39 -30.25 11.84
CA SER A 13 2.78 -29.81 11.87
C SER A 13 2.89 -28.33 12.20
N LEU A 14 3.87 -27.98 13.00
CA LEU A 14 4.27 -26.61 13.26
C LEU A 14 5.51 -26.29 12.43
N ASN A 15 5.44 -25.25 11.61
CA ASN A 15 6.54 -24.76 10.80
C ASN A 15 6.89 -23.33 11.24
N GLU A 16 8.18 -23.05 11.37
CA GLU A 16 8.68 -21.72 11.71
C GLU A 16 9.71 -21.30 10.65
N LEU A 17 9.51 -20.12 10.07
CA LEU A 17 10.39 -19.51 9.09
C LEU A 17 10.87 -18.16 9.61
N ASN A 18 12.16 -17.94 9.58
CA ASN A 18 12.75 -16.67 9.98
C ASN A 18 13.61 -16.12 8.84
N PHE A 19 13.21 -14.94 8.34
CA PHE A 19 13.94 -14.18 7.34
C PHE A 19 14.65 -13.03 8.06
N LYS A 20 15.96 -12.92 7.91
CA LYS A 20 16.75 -11.89 8.58
C LYS A 20 16.69 -10.53 7.90
N ASN A 21 16.37 -10.49 6.61
CA ASN A 21 16.33 -9.25 5.85
C ASN A 21 15.26 -9.32 4.73
N PRO A 22 14.10 -8.63 4.85
CA PRO A 22 13.64 -7.95 6.07
C PRO A 22 13.43 -8.91 7.24
N ASN A 23 13.35 -8.39 8.46
CA ASN A 23 13.10 -9.21 9.64
C ASN A 23 11.64 -9.65 9.66
N ILE A 24 11.39 -10.83 9.12
CA ILE A 24 10.07 -11.46 9.06
C ILE A 24 10.14 -12.80 9.78
N TYR A 25 9.29 -12.98 10.77
CA TYR A 25 9.10 -14.26 11.44
C TYR A 25 7.71 -14.80 11.11
N ILE A 26 7.64 -16.02 10.59
CA ILE A 26 6.40 -16.70 10.23
C ILE A 26 6.29 -17.96 11.08
N LYS A 27 5.19 -18.06 11.82
CA LYS A 27 4.80 -19.26 12.53
C LYS A 27 3.53 -19.81 11.88
N ASN A 28 3.57 -21.07 11.46
CA ASN A 28 2.47 -21.72 10.78
C ASN A 28 2.12 -23.04 11.43
N LEU A 29 0.88 -23.16 11.87
CA LEU A 29 0.29 -24.41 12.33
C LEU A 29 -0.58 -24.98 11.20
N PHE A 30 -0.24 -26.18 10.80
CA PHE A 30 -0.85 -26.85 9.67
C PHE A 30 -1.55 -28.14 10.15
N ASN A 31 -2.81 -28.28 9.78
CA ASN A 31 -3.62 -29.48 10.04
C ASN A 31 -4.00 -30.10 8.72
N TYR A 32 -3.63 -31.35 8.53
CA TYR A 32 -3.89 -32.12 7.33
C TYR A 32 -5.14 -32.97 7.53
N GLU A 33 -6.18 -32.78 6.73
CA GLU A 33 -7.40 -33.57 6.77
C GLU A 33 -7.36 -34.71 5.74
N ASN A 34 -7.01 -34.39 4.51
CA ASN A 34 -6.78 -35.36 3.43
C ASN A 34 -5.91 -34.73 2.33
N GLU A 35 -5.63 -35.47 1.23
CA GLU A 35 -4.76 -34.98 0.15
C GLU A 35 -5.28 -33.75 -0.60
N LYS A 36 -6.56 -33.46 -0.51
CA LYS A 36 -7.22 -32.35 -1.24
C LYS A 36 -7.65 -31.23 -0.31
N GLU A 37 -7.62 -31.44 0.99
CA GLU A 37 -8.13 -30.46 1.96
C GLU A 37 -7.22 -30.35 3.17
N PHE A 38 -6.79 -29.13 3.47
CA PHE A 38 -6.07 -28.83 4.68
C PHE A 38 -6.44 -27.47 5.25
N LYS A 39 -6.31 -27.32 6.54
CA LYS A 39 -6.57 -26.08 7.27
C LYS A 39 -5.37 -25.71 8.12
N GLY A 40 -5.20 -24.43 8.36
CA GLY A 40 -4.13 -23.98 9.21
C GLY A 40 -4.34 -22.59 9.76
N SER A 41 -3.41 -22.19 10.60
CA SER A 41 -3.30 -20.81 11.07
C SER A 41 -1.85 -20.36 10.97
N SER A 42 -1.68 -19.10 10.61
CA SER A 42 -0.38 -18.46 10.52
C SER A 42 -0.35 -17.20 11.36
N SER A 43 0.82 -16.89 11.89
CA SER A 43 1.13 -15.55 12.37
C SER A 43 2.43 -15.07 11.72
N ILE A 44 2.41 -13.83 11.28
CA ILE A 44 3.55 -13.16 10.64
C ILE A 44 3.91 -11.96 11.51
N ASP A 45 5.14 -11.96 12.02
CA ASP A 45 5.73 -10.78 12.66
C ASP A 45 6.51 -10.00 11.60
N PHE A 46 6.07 -8.78 11.33
CA PHE A 46 6.67 -7.89 10.34
C PHE A 46 6.57 -6.43 10.79
N LEU A 47 7.66 -5.69 10.75
CA LEU A 47 7.75 -4.28 11.19
C LEU A 47 7.17 -4.05 12.60
N ASN A 48 7.44 -4.97 13.53
CA ASN A 48 6.93 -4.98 14.92
C ASN A 48 5.40 -5.13 15.04
N GLU A 49 4.75 -5.62 14.01
CA GLU A 49 3.33 -5.96 14.01
C GLU A 49 3.15 -7.46 13.86
N ASN A 50 2.20 -8.01 14.61
CA ASN A 50 1.78 -9.39 14.47
C ASN A 50 0.50 -9.48 13.66
N ILE A 51 0.55 -10.16 12.52
CA ILE A 51 -0.59 -10.40 11.63
C ILE A 51 -0.94 -11.87 11.73
N SER A 52 -2.10 -12.18 12.31
CA SER A 52 -2.59 -13.55 12.44
C SER A 52 -3.75 -13.79 11.48
N PHE A 53 -3.77 -14.95 10.86
CA PHE A 53 -4.84 -15.38 9.97
C PHE A 53 -5.01 -16.92 10.02
N SER A 54 -6.17 -17.38 9.65
CA SER A 54 -6.44 -18.79 9.32
C SER A 54 -6.53 -18.96 7.83
N TYR A 55 -6.26 -20.13 7.34
CA TYR A 55 -6.45 -20.49 5.95
C TYR A 55 -7.05 -21.87 5.80
N ASN A 56 -7.79 -22.06 4.70
CA ASN A 56 -8.32 -23.31 4.25
C ASN A 56 -7.92 -23.52 2.79
N TYR A 57 -7.39 -24.69 2.47
CA TYR A 57 -7.14 -25.12 1.10
C TYR A 57 -8.13 -26.22 0.74
N GLU A 58 -8.78 -26.05 -0.40
CA GLU A 58 -9.71 -27.02 -0.98
C GLU A 58 -9.71 -26.85 -2.50
N ASP A 59 -9.54 -27.94 -3.25
CA ASP A 59 -9.60 -27.98 -4.72
C ASP A 59 -8.85 -26.82 -5.43
N HIS A 60 -7.58 -26.64 -5.08
CA HIS A 60 -6.70 -25.59 -5.64
C HIS A 60 -7.05 -24.15 -5.23
N ILE A 61 -7.97 -23.97 -4.29
CA ILE A 61 -8.35 -22.67 -3.75
C ILE A 61 -7.82 -22.54 -2.33
N ILE A 62 -7.11 -21.46 -2.04
CA ILE A 62 -6.71 -21.07 -0.69
C ILE A 62 -7.57 -19.89 -0.24
N LYS A 63 -8.32 -20.06 0.84
CA LYS A 63 -9.06 -18.96 1.50
C LYS A 63 -8.32 -18.54 2.75
N ILE A 64 -8.00 -17.25 2.86
CA ILE A 64 -7.28 -16.65 3.99
C ILE A 64 -8.20 -15.67 4.69
N ASN A 65 -8.31 -15.78 6.02
CA ASN A 65 -9.14 -14.88 6.80
C ASN A 65 -8.47 -14.51 8.12
N SER A 66 -8.38 -13.23 8.42
CA SER A 66 -8.00 -12.77 9.74
C SER A 66 -9.15 -12.96 10.74
N PRO A 67 -8.89 -13.37 11.98
CA PRO A 67 -9.92 -13.61 12.97
C PRO A 67 -10.63 -12.31 13.35
N GLU A 68 -11.97 -12.31 13.34
CA GLU A 68 -12.80 -11.14 13.69
C GLU A 68 -12.61 -10.67 15.14
N LYS A 69 -12.28 -11.57 16.07
CA LYS A 69 -12.33 -11.36 17.52
C LYS A 69 -10.99 -11.29 18.24
N LYS A 70 -9.86 -11.29 17.57
CA LYS A 70 -8.60 -10.95 18.25
C LYS A 70 -8.58 -9.44 18.48
N ASN A 71 -9.05 -9.02 19.66
CA ASN A 71 -8.95 -7.65 20.15
C ASN A 71 -7.52 -7.14 19.96
N ASN A 72 -7.37 -6.02 19.24
CA ASN A 72 -6.16 -5.25 18.95
C ASN A 72 -5.36 -5.62 17.68
N GLN A 73 -5.80 -6.51 16.81
CA GLN A 73 -5.11 -6.67 15.52
C GLN A 73 -5.46 -5.50 14.59
N LYS A 74 -4.50 -4.59 14.38
CA LYS A 74 -4.66 -3.39 13.56
C LYS A 74 -4.38 -3.63 12.07
N ILE A 75 -3.96 -4.84 11.71
CA ILE A 75 -3.76 -5.26 10.33
C ILE A 75 -4.52 -6.57 10.12
N LYS A 76 -5.45 -6.57 9.17
CA LYS A 76 -6.24 -7.76 8.81
C LYS A 76 -5.96 -8.14 7.36
N LEU A 77 -5.93 -9.42 7.08
CA LEU A 77 -5.71 -9.99 5.77
C LEU A 77 -6.85 -10.93 5.42
N ASN A 78 -7.55 -10.66 4.32
CA ASN A 78 -8.55 -11.55 3.75
C ASN A 78 -8.19 -11.79 2.29
N SER A 79 -8.17 -13.03 1.83
CA SER A 79 -7.82 -13.33 0.45
C SER A 79 -8.39 -14.66 -0.01
N ILE A 80 -8.67 -14.73 -1.30
CA ILE A 80 -8.92 -15.96 -2.03
C ILE A 80 -7.83 -16.08 -3.09
N ILE A 81 -7.13 -17.21 -3.12
CA ILE A 81 -6.08 -17.50 -4.07
C ILE A 81 -6.45 -18.78 -4.84
N GLU A 82 -6.64 -18.64 -6.12
CA GLU A 82 -6.78 -19.77 -7.04
C GLU A 82 -5.39 -20.12 -7.57
N LEU A 83 -5.02 -21.40 -7.53
CA LEU A 83 -3.69 -21.84 -7.94
C LEU A 83 -3.62 -22.18 -9.44
N TYR A 84 -4.73 -22.58 -10.04
CA TYR A 84 -4.79 -23.00 -11.44
C TYR A 84 -6.10 -22.58 -12.13
N PRO A 85 -6.09 -21.53 -13.02
CA PRO A 85 -4.97 -20.61 -13.26
C PRO A 85 -4.70 -19.75 -12.04
N PHE A 86 -3.46 -19.24 -11.91
CA PHE A 86 -3.13 -18.42 -10.75
C PHE A 86 -3.88 -17.08 -10.78
N TYR A 87 -4.69 -16.85 -9.76
CA TYR A 87 -5.42 -15.60 -9.55
C TYR A 87 -5.60 -15.35 -8.05
N PHE A 88 -5.49 -14.10 -7.63
CA PHE A 88 -5.76 -13.73 -6.23
C PHE A 88 -6.75 -12.57 -6.13
N ASP A 89 -7.66 -12.63 -5.16
CA ASP A 89 -8.47 -11.51 -4.68
C ASP A 89 -8.11 -11.31 -3.22
N GLY A 90 -7.42 -10.22 -2.92
CA GLY A 90 -6.87 -9.93 -1.60
C GLY A 90 -7.28 -8.58 -1.07
N GLU A 91 -7.63 -8.54 0.22
CA GLU A 91 -7.85 -7.30 0.96
C GLU A 91 -6.94 -7.25 2.19
N ILE A 92 -6.23 -6.13 2.35
CA ILE A 92 -5.47 -5.80 3.55
C ILE A 92 -6.12 -4.58 4.19
N ILE A 93 -6.50 -4.70 5.45
CA ILE A 93 -7.12 -3.64 6.22
C ILE A 93 -6.12 -3.13 7.24
N PHE A 94 -5.85 -1.83 7.23
CA PHE A 94 -5.03 -1.13 8.20
C PHE A 94 -5.90 -0.22 9.06
N GLU A 95 -5.90 -0.43 10.37
CA GLU A 95 -6.62 0.39 11.34
C GLU A 95 -5.64 1.13 12.25
N GLU A 96 -5.85 2.43 12.47
CA GLU A 96 -5.05 3.26 13.39
C GLU A 96 -3.53 3.19 13.14
N LYS A 97 -3.11 3.09 11.89
CA LYS A 97 -1.70 3.02 11.51
C LYS A 97 -1.18 4.37 11.02
N LYS A 98 0.13 4.59 11.24
CA LYS A 98 0.84 5.72 10.63
C LYS A 98 0.96 5.52 9.12
N VAL A 99 0.82 6.60 8.37
CA VAL A 99 1.00 6.57 6.91
C VAL A 99 2.40 6.07 6.54
N SER A 100 3.43 6.46 7.29
CA SER A 100 4.80 5.96 7.07
C SER A 100 4.89 4.44 7.19
N PHE A 101 4.25 3.86 8.22
CA PHE A 101 4.21 2.41 8.39
C PHE A 101 3.58 1.71 7.17
N ILE A 102 2.43 2.22 6.68
CA ILE A 102 1.74 1.64 5.52
C ILE A 102 2.62 1.74 4.27
N THR A 103 3.27 2.89 4.09
CA THR A 103 4.21 3.10 2.99
C THR A 103 5.37 2.11 3.07
N ASP A 104 5.99 1.98 4.23
CA ASP A 104 7.12 1.06 4.45
C ASP A 104 6.68 -0.41 4.25
N PHE A 105 5.48 -0.77 4.70
CA PHE A 105 4.90 -2.11 4.48
C PHE A 105 4.77 -2.41 2.98
N ILE A 106 4.15 -1.51 2.21
CA ILE A 106 3.94 -1.68 0.77
C ILE A 106 5.29 -1.74 0.04
N LEU A 107 6.18 -0.79 0.32
CA LEU A 107 7.47 -0.69 -0.37
C LEU A 107 8.37 -1.90 -0.07
N ASN A 108 8.45 -2.34 1.19
CA ASN A 108 9.20 -3.54 1.54
C ASN A 108 8.61 -4.79 0.89
N SER A 109 7.27 -4.88 0.79
CA SER A 109 6.63 -6.00 0.10
C SER A 109 6.96 -6.05 -1.39
N ILE A 110 6.98 -4.89 -2.07
CA ILE A 110 7.30 -4.80 -3.51
C ILE A 110 8.80 -5.00 -3.75
N SER A 111 9.68 -4.36 -2.98
CA SER A 111 11.13 -4.43 -3.17
C SER A 111 11.69 -5.84 -2.96
N ASN A 112 11.04 -6.64 -2.11
CA ASN A 112 11.44 -8.02 -1.84
C ASN A 112 10.76 -9.04 -2.76
N ALA A 113 9.78 -8.61 -3.58
CA ALA A 113 9.17 -9.49 -4.56
C ALA A 113 10.13 -9.77 -5.74
N ASP A 114 10.20 -11.02 -6.17
CA ASP A 114 10.93 -11.35 -7.39
C ASP A 114 10.27 -10.64 -8.58
N LYS A 115 11.08 -9.82 -9.31
CA LYS A 115 10.62 -9.08 -10.49
C LYS A 115 10.00 -10.00 -11.56
N LYS A 116 10.41 -11.28 -11.63
CA LYS A 116 9.82 -12.29 -12.52
C LYS A 116 8.43 -12.72 -12.06
N LEU A 117 8.23 -12.85 -10.74
CA LEU A 117 6.91 -13.17 -10.20
C LEU A 117 5.93 -12.02 -10.42
N LEU A 118 6.39 -10.76 -10.26
CA LEU A 118 5.54 -9.60 -10.52
C LEU A 118 4.95 -9.58 -11.93
N LYS A 119 5.70 -10.03 -12.94
CA LYS A 119 5.24 -10.08 -14.34
C LYS A 119 4.14 -11.11 -14.61
N ASN A 120 3.99 -12.10 -13.75
CA ASN A 120 3.03 -13.19 -13.92
C ASN A 120 1.86 -13.11 -12.92
N LEU A 121 1.79 -12.01 -12.14
CA LEU A 121 0.70 -11.84 -11.19
C LEU A 121 -0.60 -11.47 -11.89
N ASN A 122 -1.67 -12.16 -11.49
CA ASN A 122 -3.04 -11.85 -11.89
C ASN A 122 -3.91 -11.80 -10.64
N GLY A 123 -4.74 -10.76 -10.52
CA GLY A 123 -5.65 -10.66 -9.38
C GLY A 123 -6.12 -9.24 -9.06
N GLU A 124 -6.84 -9.15 -7.96
CA GLU A 124 -7.27 -7.89 -7.36
C GLU A 124 -6.60 -7.69 -6.00
N LEU A 125 -6.14 -6.48 -5.74
CA LEU A 125 -5.65 -6.06 -4.44
C LEU A 125 -6.44 -4.86 -3.94
N LYS A 126 -6.98 -4.99 -2.73
CA LYS A 126 -7.69 -3.93 -2.02
C LYS A 126 -6.95 -3.60 -0.74
N LEU A 127 -6.64 -2.32 -0.53
CA LEU A 127 -6.11 -1.81 0.73
C LEU A 127 -7.14 -0.87 1.32
N SER A 128 -7.64 -1.19 2.50
CA SER A 128 -8.62 -0.39 3.25
C SER A 128 -7.91 0.25 4.45
N LEU A 129 -7.98 1.58 4.56
CA LEU A 129 -7.26 2.37 5.54
C LEU A 129 -8.26 3.14 6.38
N SER A 130 -8.28 2.92 7.68
CA SER A 130 -9.22 3.58 8.59
C SER A 130 -8.53 4.17 9.82
N ASN A 131 -9.03 5.33 10.26
CA ASN A 131 -8.56 6.01 11.46
C ASN A 131 -7.04 6.18 11.48
N LEU A 132 -6.47 6.65 10.37
CA LEU A 132 -5.02 6.81 10.23
C LEU A 132 -4.45 7.73 11.31
N ASP A 133 -3.35 7.32 11.93
CA ASP A 133 -2.56 8.16 12.83
C ASP A 133 -1.78 9.21 12.01
N SER A 134 -2.52 10.20 11.56
CA SER A 134 -2.02 11.29 10.72
C SER A 134 -2.77 12.59 10.98
N LYS A 135 -2.04 13.70 10.98
CA LYS A 135 -2.63 15.04 11.08
C LYS A 135 -3.37 15.48 9.81
N ILE A 136 -3.09 14.82 8.67
CA ILE A 136 -3.56 15.23 7.35
C ILE A 136 -4.55 14.24 6.78
N LEU A 137 -4.26 12.94 6.82
CA LEU A 137 -5.09 11.88 6.27
C LEU A 137 -5.89 11.19 7.37
N SER A 138 -7.15 10.83 7.09
CA SER A 138 -8.02 10.10 8.03
C SER A 138 -8.29 8.67 7.58
N ASN A 139 -8.72 8.52 6.35
CA ASN A 139 -9.09 7.25 5.76
C ASN A 139 -8.55 7.16 4.33
N GLY A 140 -8.61 5.97 3.77
CA GLY A 140 -8.28 5.78 2.36
C GLY A 140 -8.67 4.39 1.86
N LYS A 141 -8.69 4.27 0.57
CA LYS A 141 -8.89 3.00 -0.13
C LYS A 141 -8.02 2.98 -1.37
N ILE A 142 -7.39 1.84 -1.63
CA ILE A 142 -6.69 1.54 -2.87
C ILE A 142 -7.28 0.25 -3.41
N SER A 143 -7.74 0.26 -4.67
CA SER A 143 -8.22 -0.95 -5.36
C SER A 143 -7.52 -1.06 -6.70
N LEU A 144 -6.80 -2.14 -6.90
CA LEU A 144 -5.96 -2.40 -8.04
C LEU A 144 -6.39 -3.71 -8.70
N LEU A 145 -6.45 -3.72 -10.03
CA LEU A 145 -6.47 -4.92 -10.84
C LEU A 145 -5.06 -5.14 -11.38
N ILE A 146 -4.54 -6.33 -11.22
CA ILE A 146 -3.23 -6.74 -11.73
C ILE A 146 -3.46 -7.80 -12.79
N ASN A 147 -2.99 -7.55 -13.99
CA ASN A 147 -3.11 -8.48 -15.12
C ASN A 147 -1.75 -8.61 -15.81
N GLU A 148 -1.19 -9.82 -15.83
CA GLU A 148 0.16 -10.08 -16.35
C GLU A 148 1.19 -9.07 -15.80
N GLY A 149 1.07 -8.78 -14.50
CA GLY A 149 1.91 -7.82 -13.81
C GLY A 149 1.62 -6.35 -14.11
N GLN A 150 0.70 -6.01 -15.00
CA GLN A 150 0.30 -4.62 -15.23
C GLN A 150 -0.75 -4.17 -14.21
N ILE A 151 -0.53 -3.01 -13.59
CA ILE A 151 -1.45 -2.46 -12.61
C ILE A 151 -2.44 -1.51 -13.28
N LYS A 152 -3.73 -1.77 -13.08
CA LYS A 152 -4.83 -0.87 -13.39
C LYS A 152 -5.52 -0.44 -12.10
N THR A 153 -5.54 0.86 -11.82
CA THR A 153 -6.28 1.38 -10.68
C THR A 153 -7.78 1.36 -10.96
N LEU A 154 -8.55 0.65 -10.14
CA LEU A 154 -10.01 0.58 -10.23
C LEU A 154 -10.65 1.74 -9.46
N ASN A 155 -10.25 1.92 -8.20
CA ASN A 155 -10.70 3.01 -7.34
C ASN A 155 -9.67 3.24 -6.25
N SER A 156 -9.19 4.49 -6.12
CA SER A 156 -8.27 4.82 -5.05
C SER A 156 -8.45 6.25 -4.61
N PHE A 157 -8.62 6.43 -3.31
CA PHE A 157 -8.76 7.75 -2.72
C PHE A 157 -8.20 7.80 -1.30
N PHE A 158 -7.86 9.00 -0.86
CA PHE A 158 -7.51 9.33 0.53
C PHE A 158 -8.31 10.54 0.96
N GLU A 159 -8.90 10.46 2.15
CA GLU A 159 -9.56 11.59 2.79
C GLU A 159 -8.53 12.46 3.51
N MET A 160 -8.45 13.72 3.12
CA MET A 160 -7.68 14.72 3.84
C MET A 160 -8.56 15.40 4.88
N ASN A 161 -8.21 15.26 6.15
CA ASN A 161 -8.97 15.80 7.29
C ASN A 161 -9.49 17.20 7.05
N LYS A 162 -10.82 17.36 6.86
CA LYS A 162 -11.53 18.62 6.64
C LYS A 162 -11.06 19.44 5.44
N ILE A 163 -10.16 18.94 4.59
CA ILE A 163 -9.65 19.67 3.42
C ILE A 163 -10.36 19.21 2.16
N GLY A 164 -10.38 17.89 1.91
CA GLY A 164 -10.92 17.34 0.68
C GLY A 164 -10.55 15.87 0.49
N ILE A 165 -10.56 15.45 -0.77
CA ILE A 165 -10.29 14.05 -1.16
C ILE A 165 -9.22 14.02 -2.23
N ILE A 166 -8.17 13.23 -2.03
CA ILE A 166 -7.18 12.90 -3.05
C ILE A 166 -7.67 11.64 -3.78
N LYS A 167 -7.81 11.70 -5.09
CA LYS A 167 -7.96 10.53 -5.95
C LYS A 167 -6.62 10.22 -6.57
N SER A 168 -6.23 8.94 -6.59
CA SER A 168 -4.92 8.51 -7.07
C SER A 168 -5.06 7.38 -8.08
N SER A 169 -4.18 7.36 -9.08
CA SER A 169 -3.96 6.20 -9.93
C SER A 169 -2.50 5.76 -9.83
N TYR A 170 -2.25 4.48 -10.01
CA TYR A 170 -0.94 3.87 -9.79
C TYR A 170 -0.48 3.12 -11.02
N SER A 171 0.80 3.19 -11.27
CA SER A 171 1.49 2.38 -12.27
C SER A 171 2.91 2.09 -11.81
N TYR A 172 3.54 1.09 -12.41
CA TYR A 172 4.96 0.90 -12.25
C TYR A 172 5.62 0.66 -13.61
N GLN A 173 6.91 0.96 -13.69
CA GLN A 173 7.73 0.76 -14.86
C GLN A 173 9.10 0.21 -14.43
N ILE A 174 9.66 -0.67 -15.25
CA ILE A 174 11.05 -1.11 -15.08
C ILE A 174 11.85 -0.42 -16.18
N LYS A 175 12.75 0.49 -15.80
CA LYS A 175 13.65 1.23 -16.67
C LYS A 175 15.09 0.91 -16.29
N GLU A 176 15.90 0.47 -17.23
CA GLU A 176 17.32 0.14 -17.00
C GLU A 176 17.58 -0.83 -15.84
N GLY A 177 16.61 -1.72 -15.59
CA GLY A 177 16.68 -2.70 -14.47
C GLY A 177 16.19 -2.16 -13.11
N GLU A 178 15.93 -0.88 -12.98
CA GLU A 178 15.36 -0.26 -11.79
C GLU A 178 13.84 -0.21 -11.84
N LEU A 179 13.20 -0.35 -10.68
CA LEU A 179 11.75 -0.31 -10.52
C LEU A 179 11.29 1.08 -10.11
N PHE A 180 10.47 1.71 -10.94
CA PHE A 180 9.84 2.99 -10.67
C PHE A 180 8.36 2.79 -10.39
N PHE A 181 7.88 3.39 -9.30
CA PHE A 181 6.47 3.45 -8.95
C PHE A 181 5.95 4.86 -9.19
N GLU A 182 4.90 4.99 -9.99
CA GLU A 182 4.32 6.27 -10.38
C GLU A 182 2.91 6.41 -9.82
N THR A 183 2.58 7.61 -9.34
CA THR A 183 1.21 7.95 -8.95
C THR A 183 0.78 9.26 -9.60
N LYS A 184 -0.42 9.27 -10.18
CA LYS A 184 -1.09 10.49 -10.65
C LYS A 184 -2.21 10.82 -9.68
N ASN A 185 -2.19 12.04 -9.16
CA ASN A 185 -3.04 12.43 -8.05
C ASN A 185 -3.85 13.68 -8.39
N VAL A 186 -5.10 13.70 -7.90
CA VAL A 186 -5.98 14.86 -7.97
C VAL A 186 -6.54 15.12 -6.58
N LEU A 187 -6.15 16.20 -5.95
CA LEU A 187 -6.78 16.71 -4.73
C LEU A 187 -7.98 17.56 -5.10
N ASN A 188 -9.19 17.11 -4.75
CA ASN A 188 -10.40 17.91 -4.79
C ASN A 188 -10.58 18.63 -3.45
N ILE A 189 -10.60 19.96 -3.46
CA ILE A 189 -10.62 20.80 -2.25
C ILE A 189 -12.04 21.15 -1.90
N ASN A 190 -12.50 20.76 -0.71
CA ASN A 190 -13.83 21.10 -0.18
C ASN A 190 -13.76 22.25 0.82
N ASN A 191 -12.57 22.53 1.40
CA ASN A 191 -12.40 23.54 2.42
C ASN A 191 -11.03 24.27 2.27
N HIS A 192 -11.07 25.38 1.57
CA HIS A 192 -9.90 26.23 1.31
C HIS A 192 -9.30 26.86 2.57
N LYS A 193 -10.12 27.17 3.58
CA LYS A 193 -9.63 27.73 4.86
C LYS A 193 -8.77 26.71 5.60
N GLU A 194 -9.22 25.45 5.64
CA GLU A 194 -8.45 24.37 6.27
C GLU A 194 -7.18 24.05 5.48
N LEU A 195 -7.24 24.05 4.15
CA LEU A 195 -6.06 23.91 3.29
C LEU A 195 -5.05 25.01 3.62
N ALA A 196 -5.46 26.27 3.56
CA ALA A 196 -4.59 27.41 3.83
C ALA A 196 -3.98 27.33 5.25
N ARG A 197 -4.79 27.02 6.26
CA ARG A 197 -4.35 26.90 7.65
C ARG A 197 -3.32 25.77 7.84
N LYS A 198 -3.60 24.57 7.31
CA LYS A 198 -2.72 23.40 7.52
C LYS A 198 -1.40 23.49 6.77
N PHE A 199 -1.39 24.10 5.60
CA PHE A 199 -0.20 24.25 4.77
C PHE A 199 0.45 25.63 4.88
N GLN A 200 -0.09 26.52 5.71
CA GLN A 200 0.41 27.90 5.90
C GLN A 200 0.42 28.71 4.60
N LEU A 201 -0.66 28.60 3.82
CA LEU A 201 -0.81 29.24 2.53
C LEU A 201 -1.61 30.54 2.66
N ASN A 202 -1.40 31.44 1.70
CA ASN A 202 -2.23 32.65 1.60
C ASN A 202 -3.64 32.29 1.11
N LEU A 203 -4.65 32.46 1.96
CA LEU A 203 -6.04 32.12 1.64
C LEU A 203 -6.54 32.84 0.37
N LYS A 204 -6.10 34.11 0.14
CA LYS A 204 -6.51 34.86 -1.06
C LYS A 204 -6.04 34.20 -2.35
N LYS A 205 -4.88 33.51 -2.33
CA LYS A 205 -4.34 32.79 -3.49
C LYS A 205 -5.01 31.46 -3.71
N VAL A 206 -5.32 30.72 -2.64
CA VAL A 206 -5.88 29.35 -2.76
C VAL A 206 -7.40 29.29 -2.82
N LYS A 207 -8.12 30.36 -2.50
CA LYS A 207 -9.60 30.40 -2.45
C LYS A 207 -10.31 30.01 -3.76
N ASN A 208 -9.64 30.16 -4.89
CA ASN A 208 -10.16 29.88 -6.23
C ASN A 208 -9.57 28.59 -6.82
N ILE A 209 -8.87 27.78 -6.01
CA ILE A 209 -8.26 26.52 -6.46
C ILE A 209 -9.12 25.37 -5.95
N ASP A 210 -9.95 24.81 -6.79
CA ASP A 210 -10.82 23.68 -6.43
C ASP A 210 -10.13 22.33 -6.59
N LYS A 211 -9.13 22.28 -7.48
CA LYS A 211 -8.37 21.05 -7.77
C LYS A 211 -6.88 21.33 -7.87
N ILE A 212 -6.11 20.40 -7.32
CA ILE A 212 -4.65 20.34 -7.50
C ILE A 212 -4.28 18.98 -8.08
N TYR A 213 -3.61 18.99 -9.22
CA TYR A 213 -3.05 17.81 -9.87
C TYR A 213 -1.56 17.73 -9.56
N PHE A 214 -1.05 16.55 -9.30
CA PHE A 214 0.37 16.32 -9.09
C PHE A 214 0.72 14.85 -9.30
N ASP A 215 1.90 14.60 -9.82
CA ASP A 215 2.42 13.25 -10.03
C ASP A 215 3.61 13.01 -9.09
N PHE A 216 3.65 11.82 -8.49
CA PHE A 216 4.80 11.32 -7.77
C PHE A 216 5.41 10.16 -8.53
N ILE A 217 6.73 10.17 -8.60
CA ILE A 217 7.52 9.05 -9.11
C ILE A 217 8.52 8.68 -8.02
N ARG A 218 8.58 7.42 -7.67
CA ARG A 218 9.56 6.89 -6.72
C ARG A 218 10.36 5.78 -7.37
N ASN A 219 11.68 5.92 -7.33
CA ASN A 219 12.59 4.81 -7.60
C ASN A 219 12.62 3.91 -6.37
N ILE A 220 12.17 2.67 -6.51
CA ILE A 220 12.06 1.72 -5.39
C ILE A 220 13.45 1.20 -4.97
N ASP A 221 14.36 1.06 -5.93
CA ASP A 221 15.69 0.53 -5.68
C ASP A 221 16.59 1.56 -4.96
N THR A 222 16.51 2.86 -5.32
CA THR A 222 17.32 3.93 -4.70
C THR A 222 16.58 4.69 -3.59
N GLY A 223 15.25 4.63 -3.59
CA GLY A 223 14.39 5.40 -2.68
C GLY A 223 14.18 6.86 -3.09
N ASP A 224 14.75 7.30 -4.20
CA ASP A 224 14.58 8.67 -4.72
C ASP A 224 13.11 8.96 -5.05
N MET A 225 12.68 10.17 -4.74
CA MET A 225 11.30 10.63 -4.95
C MET A 225 11.27 11.91 -5.77
N PHE A 226 10.38 11.94 -6.76
CA PHE A 226 10.21 13.07 -7.67
C PHE A 226 8.74 13.51 -7.64
N LEU A 227 8.53 14.81 -7.63
CA LEU A 227 7.22 15.45 -7.79
C LEU A 227 7.22 16.19 -9.12
N SER A 228 6.20 15.96 -9.93
CA SER A 228 6.09 16.57 -11.25
C SER A 228 4.64 16.91 -11.59
N ASN A 229 4.44 17.57 -12.73
CA ASN A 229 3.13 17.84 -13.32
C ASN A 229 2.13 18.48 -12.35
N ILE A 230 2.53 19.57 -11.67
CA ILE A 230 1.62 20.28 -10.75
C ILE A 230 0.77 21.27 -11.56
N PHE A 231 -0.56 21.10 -11.44
CA PHE A 231 -1.55 21.95 -12.12
C PHE A 231 -2.64 22.40 -11.15
N PHE A 232 -3.22 23.56 -11.40
CA PHE A 232 -4.34 24.09 -10.64
C PHE A 232 -5.55 24.33 -11.55
N ASN A 233 -6.72 23.77 -11.18
CA ASN A 233 -7.98 23.94 -11.90
C ASN A 233 -7.85 23.69 -13.41
N ASP A 234 -7.27 22.55 -13.81
CA ASP A 234 -7.07 22.16 -15.21
C ASP A 234 -6.20 23.15 -16.06
N LYS A 235 -5.59 24.14 -15.42
CA LYS A 235 -4.63 25.05 -16.06
C LYS A 235 -3.21 24.65 -15.68
N GLN A 236 -2.41 24.36 -16.68
CA GLN A 236 -0.98 24.22 -16.47
C GLN A 236 -0.45 25.54 -15.94
N SER A 237 0.12 25.54 -14.73
CA SER A 237 0.76 26.74 -14.24
C SER A 237 2.06 26.91 -15.05
N GLN A 238 2.10 27.91 -15.92
CA GLN A 238 3.24 28.14 -16.82
C GLN A 238 4.57 28.36 -16.11
N ASN A 239 4.55 28.53 -14.79
CA ASN A 239 5.74 28.79 -13.97
C ASN A 239 6.14 27.64 -13.04
N LEU A 240 5.44 26.53 -13.11
CA LEU A 240 5.67 25.39 -12.20
C LEU A 240 6.17 24.17 -12.93
N LEU A 241 7.11 24.39 -13.72
CA LEU A 241 8.37 23.77 -13.75
C LEU A 241 8.57 22.31 -13.75
N GLU A 242 9.23 22.05 -14.67
CA GLU A 242 10.31 21.09 -14.90
C GLU A 242 11.39 20.99 -13.78
N GLU A 243 11.25 21.59 -12.63
CA GLU A 243 12.08 21.26 -11.50
C GLU A 243 11.63 19.92 -10.92
N ILE A 244 12.29 18.87 -11.39
CA ILE A 244 12.26 17.58 -10.74
C ILE A 244 12.83 17.76 -9.34
N ILE A 245 11.94 17.80 -8.35
CA ILE A 245 12.35 17.94 -6.97
C ILE A 245 12.79 16.57 -6.50
N LYS A 246 14.08 16.31 -6.61
CA LYS A 246 14.68 15.12 -6.05
C LYS A 246 14.69 15.26 -4.52
N THR A 247 13.76 14.57 -3.84
CA THR A 247 13.70 14.64 -2.39
C THR A 247 13.16 13.36 -1.77
N ASN A 248 13.89 12.85 -0.81
CA ASN A 248 13.47 11.77 0.10
C ASN A 248 12.86 12.35 1.39
N ASN A 249 12.74 13.68 1.49
CA ASN A 249 12.31 14.33 2.71
C ASN A 249 10.95 15.00 2.53
N MET A 250 9.94 14.53 3.28
CA MET A 250 8.59 15.08 3.28
C MET A 250 8.53 16.56 3.70
N LEU A 251 9.52 17.07 4.46
CA LEU A 251 9.61 18.48 4.84
C LEU A 251 9.97 19.35 3.63
N VAL A 252 10.87 18.87 2.79
CA VAL A 252 11.25 19.56 1.54
C VAL A 252 10.04 19.60 0.60
N LEU A 253 9.29 18.50 0.46
CA LEU A 253 8.06 18.46 -0.31
C LEU A 253 7.04 19.50 0.16
N LYS A 254 6.84 19.65 1.50
CA LYS A 254 5.93 20.64 2.06
C LYS A 254 6.41 22.07 1.79
N SER A 255 7.72 22.36 1.95
CA SER A 255 8.27 23.69 1.66
C SER A 255 8.06 24.05 0.20
N THR A 256 8.37 23.11 -0.71
CA THR A 256 8.18 23.33 -2.14
C THR A 256 6.73 23.59 -2.49
N LEU A 257 5.78 22.76 -2.01
CA LEU A 257 4.35 23.02 -2.23
C LEU A 257 3.93 24.38 -1.68
N ARG A 258 4.49 24.81 -0.55
CA ARG A 258 4.25 26.13 0.01
C ARG A 258 4.81 27.25 -0.87
N ASP A 259 6.04 27.11 -1.37
CA ASP A 259 6.69 28.11 -2.23
C ASP A 259 5.98 28.25 -3.57
N ILE A 260 5.46 27.14 -4.08
CA ILE A 260 4.62 27.09 -5.29
C ILE A 260 3.27 27.77 -5.08
N LEU A 261 2.63 27.57 -3.94
CA LEU A 261 1.27 28.05 -3.64
C LEU A 261 1.26 29.45 -2.96
N ASN A 262 2.40 29.99 -2.54
CA ASN A 262 2.56 31.33 -2.03
C ASN A 262 3.22 32.29 -3.02
#